data_97f24b77e888e608aea689eb3633f589
#
_entry.id   97f24b77e888e608aea689eb3633f589
#
_cell.length_a   1.000
_cell.length_b   1.000
_cell.length_c   1.000
_cell.angle_alpha   90.00
_cell.angle_beta   90.00
_cell.angle_gamma   90.00
#
_symmetry.space_group_name_H-M   'P 1'
#
loop_
_entity.id
_entity.type
_entity.pdbx_description
1 polymer ?
#
loop_
_entity_poly.entity_id
_entity_poly.type
_entity_poly.pdbx_seq_one_letter_code
_entity_poly.pdbx_strand_id
1 'polypeptide(L)' 'EKLFSYDIKIDGPLANVWVEYEFFIDNKLNHCGVNSIHLLKKKSGWKIFNITDSRKNNCNN' A
#
# COMPACT_ATOMS: atom_id res chain seq x y z
N GLU A 1 3.58 -10.77 -6.16
CA GLU A 1 2.78 -9.90 -5.29
C GLU A 1 1.45 -9.60 -5.94
N LYS A 2 0.39 -9.67 -5.17
CA LYS A 2 -0.95 -9.44 -5.67
C LYS A 2 -1.59 -8.32 -4.87
N LEU A 3 -2.04 -7.28 -5.55
CA LEU A 3 -2.73 -6.15 -4.94
C LEU A 3 -4.23 -6.34 -5.14
N PHE A 4 -5.00 -6.28 -4.07
CA PHE A 4 -6.43 -6.54 -4.20
C PHE A 4 -7.34 -5.52 -3.55
N SER A 5 -6.79 -4.48 -2.96
CA SER A 5 -7.62 -3.47 -2.32
C SER A 5 -6.88 -2.15 -2.24
N TYR A 6 -7.57 -1.08 -2.59
CA TYR A 6 -7.02 0.27 -2.50
C TYR A 6 -8.01 1.16 -1.77
N ASP A 7 -7.49 2.00 -0.91
CA ASP A 7 -8.28 3.04 -0.27
C ASP A 7 -7.47 4.33 -0.35
N ILE A 8 -7.98 5.29 -1.09
CA ILE A 8 -7.26 6.54 -1.35
C ILE A 8 -8.02 7.68 -0.70
N LYS A 9 -7.31 8.48 0.10
CA LYS A 9 -7.86 9.66 0.73
C LYS A 9 -7.03 10.87 0.33
N ILE A 10 -7.70 11.93 -0.04
CA ILE A 10 -7.04 13.14 -0.53
C ILE A 10 -7.62 14.35 0.18
N ASP A 11 -6.73 15.22 0.64
CA ASP A 11 -7.11 16.52 1.18
C ASP A 11 -6.13 17.55 0.64
N GLY A 12 -6.56 18.27 -0.41
CA GLY A 12 -5.71 19.24 -1.07
C GLY A 12 -4.43 18.60 -1.59
N PRO A 13 -3.27 19.07 -1.13
CA PRO A 13 -1.99 18.54 -1.62
C PRO A 13 -1.55 17.27 -0.91
N LEU A 14 -2.35 16.75 0.02
CA LEU A 14 -1.99 15.55 0.78
C LEU A 14 -2.81 14.37 0.31
N ALA A 15 -2.16 13.25 0.10
CA ALA A 15 -2.86 12.01 -0.24
C ALA A 15 -2.28 10.85 0.57
N ASN A 16 -3.15 9.90 0.87
CA ASN A 16 -2.77 8.65 1.52
C ASN A 16 -3.37 7.51 0.74
N VAL A 17 -2.55 6.53 0.40
CA VAL A 17 -2.99 5.33 -0.30
C VAL A 17 -2.73 4.13 0.60
N TRP A 18 -3.79 3.41 0.88
CA TRP A 18 -3.76 2.23 1.73
C TRP A 18 -3.99 1.04 0.82
N VAL A 19 -2.97 0.20 0.62
CA VAL A 19 -2.99 -0.88 -0.35
C VAL A 19 -2.80 -2.21 0.37
N GLU A 20 -3.77 -3.10 0.24
CA GLU A 20 -3.64 -4.45 0.77
C GLU A 20 -2.99 -5.34 -0.27
N TYR A 21 -2.10 -6.22 0.18
CA TYR A 21 -1.39 -7.10 -0.75
C TYR A 21 -1.23 -8.51 -0.17
N GLU A 22 -1.03 -9.45 -1.08
CA GLU A 22 -0.65 -10.81 -0.77
C GLU A 22 0.57 -11.17 -1.60
N PHE A 23 1.53 -11.83 -0.98
CA PHE A 23 2.74 -12.24 -1.65
C PHE A 23 2.81 -13.76 -1.71
N PHE A 24 2.96 -14.29 -2.91
CA PHE A 24 2.96 -15.71 -3.18
C PHE A 24 4.33 -16.17 -3.63
N ILE A 25 4.73 -17.36 -3.17
CA ILE A 25 5.92 -18.04 -3.65
C ILE A 25 5.49 -19.43 -4.08
N ASP A 26 5.78 -19.77 -5.35
CA ASP A 26 5.40 -21.07 -5.94
C ASP A 26 3.91 -21.36 -5.76
N ASN A 27 3.09 -20.33 -6.01
CA ASN A 27 1.63 -20.41 -5.92
C ASN A 27 1.11 -20.64 -4.50
N LYS A 28 1.96 -20.47 -3.51
CA LYS A 28 1.54 -20.58 -2.11
C LYS A 28 1.64 -19.23 -1.45
N LEU A 29 0.65 -18.89 -0.66
CA LEU A 29 0.63 -17.63 0.08
C LEU A 29 1.75 -17.64 1.11
N ASN A 30 2.68 -16.71 0.98
CA ASN A 30 3.81 -16.59 1.88
C ASN A 30 3.54 -15.60 3.00
N HIS A 31 3.12 -14.41 2.63
CA HIS A 31 2.78 -13.39 3.62
C HIS A 31 1.84 -12.38 2.99
N CYS A 32 1.30 -11.52 3.81
CA CYS A 32 0.42 -10.46 3.36
C CYS A 32 0.66 -9.22 4.21
N GLY A 33 0.01 -8.13 3.85
CA GLY A 33 0.13 -6.91 4.62
C GLY A 33 -0.54 -5.75 3.94
N VAL A 34 -0.12 -4.58 4.37
CA VAL A 34 -0.63 -3.31 3.89
C VAL A 34 0.54 -2.38 3.62
N ASN A 35 0.49 -1.68 2.49
CA ASN A 35 1.39 -0.56 2.23
C ASN A 35 0.60 0.72 2.46
N SER A 36 1.10 1.58 3.33
CA SER A 36 0.55 2.90 3.56
C SER A 36 1.49 3.90 2.91
N ILE A 37 1.00 4.59 1.89
CA ILE A 37 1.82 5.46 1.08
C ILE A 37 1.33 6.89 1.25
N HIS A 38 2.22 7.78 1.61
CA HIS A 38 1.91 9.20 1.76
C HIS A 38 2.51 9.98 0.62
N LEU A 39 1.69 10.83 0.00
CA LEU A 39 2.11 11.63 -1.13
C LEU A 39 1.80 13.09 -0.89
N LEU A 40 2.63 13.95 -1.48
CA LEU A 40 2.40 15.38 -1.50
C LEU A 40 2.37 15.86 -2.93
N LYS A 41 1.44 16.74 -3.23
CA LYS A 41 1.34 17.33 -4.55
C LYS A 41 2.26 18.53 -4.64
N LYS A 42 3.15 18.49 -5.60
CA LYS A 42 4.08 19.56 -5.91
C LYS A 42 3.73 20.13 -7.28
N LYS A 43 4.41 21.20 -7.69
CA LYS A 43 4.19 21.78 -9.01
C LYS A 43 4.44 20.78 -10.13
N SER A 44 5.38 19.86 -9.91
CA SER A 44 5.74 18.86 -10.91
C SER A 44 4.91 17.58 -10.82
N GLY A 45 3.92 17.54 -9.93
CA GLY A 45 3.06 16.38 -9.77
C GLY A 45 3.14 15.79 -8.37
N TRP A 46 2.55 14.63 -8.21
CA TRP A 46 2.53 13.95 -6.93
C TRP A 46 3.88 13.30 -6.63
N LYS A 47 4.36 13.46 -5.41
CA LYS A 47 5.61 12.87 -4.96
C LYS A 47 5.36 12.01 -3.74
N ILE A 48 5.98 10.83 -3.71
CA ILE A 48 5.93 9.95 -2.55
C ILE A 48 6.96 10.43 -1.54
N PHE A 49 6.52 10.67 -0.30
CA PHE A 49 7.47 11.07 0.73
C PHE A 49 7.56 10.07 1.88
N ASN A 50 6.66 9.09 1.92
CA ASN A 50 6.75 8.07 2.95
C ASN A 50 6.01 6.82 2.49
N ILE A 51 6.62 5.66 2.72
CA ILE A 51 5.97 4.37 2.51
C ILE A 51 6.22 3.54 3.76
N THR A 52 5.15 3.08 4.37
CA THR A 52 5.23 2.20 5.53
C THR A 52 4.56 0.90 5.17
N ASP A 53 5.18 -0.20 5.54
CA ASP A 53 4.69 -1.52 5.20
C ASP A 53 4.46 -2.32 6.47
N SER A 54 3.33 -2.98 6.55
CA SER A 54 3.08 -3.99 7.58
C SER A 54 3.19 -5.36 6.94
N ARG A 55 3.59 -6.33 7.74
CA ARG A 55 3.79 -7.68 7.24
C ARG A 55 3.32 -8.67 8.27
N LYS A 56 2.58 -9.68 7.81
CA LYS A 56 2.12 -10.74 8.70
C LYS A 56 2.06 -12.05 7.93
N ASN A 57 2.20 -13.15 8.66
CA ASN A 57 2.14 -14.48 8.05
C ASN A 57 0.76 -15.10 8.17
N ASN A 58 -0.04 -14.63 9.11
CA ASN A 58 -1.39 -15.11 9.28
C ASN A 58 -2.35 -14.23 8.48
N CYS A 59 -2.64 -14.66 7.27
CA CYS A 59 -3.42 -13.87 6.32
C CYS A 59 -4.88 -14.26 6.25
N ASN A 60 -5.31 -15.17 7.06
CA ASN A 60 -6.72 -15.57 7.10
C ASN A 60 -7.52 -14.54 7.87
N ASN A 61 -8.55 -14.06 7.24
CA ASN A 61 -9.44 -13.09 7.86
C ASN A 61 -10.74 -13.72 8.28
#